data_5c9767b28a7848ca08f231c78c50da9a
#
_entry.id   5c9767b28a7848ca08f231c78c50da9a
#
_cell.length_a   1.000
_cell.length_b   1.000
_cell.length_c   1.000
_cell.angle_alpha   90.00
_cell.angle_beta   90.00
_cell.angle_gamma   90.00
#
_symmetry.space_group_name_H-M   'P 1'
#
loop_
_entity.id
_entity.type
_entity.pdbx_description
1 polymer ?
#
loop_
_entity_poly.entity_id
_entity_poly.type
_entity_poly.pdbx_seq_one_letter_code
_entity_poly.pdbx_strand_id
1 'polypeptide(L)'
;MFANFAQFAADPTSNVPVIGASGAVAAVMGGYLLLFPKARIDILFIFVIIFKIIPIRAWIVLGIWFVLQLYNGLAVPASVSGVAYWAHIGGFIFGVVATFTTWKKLGGKKFWSKNHGAPDHKEATYSFTRSNLPKLRR
;
A
#
# COMPACT_ATOMS: atom_id res chain seq x y z
N MET A 1 -7.75 -15.36 2.58
CA MET A 1 -7.96 -16.16 3.81
C MET A 1 -7.38 -15.49 5.05
N PHE A 2 -6.06 -15.23 5.19
CA PHE A 2 -5.48 -14.62 6.40
C PHE A 2 -6.06 -13.25 6.77
N ALA A 3 -6.31 -12.39 5.80
CA ALA A 3 -6.92 -11.09 6.03
C ALA A 3 -8.33 -11.24 6.68
N ASN A 4 -9.14 -12.15 6.16
CA ASN A 4 -10.48 -12.40 6.70
C ASN A 4 -10.42 -13.04 8.10
N PHE A 5 -9.42 -13.91 8.32
CA PHE A 5 -9.20 -14.49 9.65
C PHE A 5 -8.82 -13.41 10.68
N ALA A 6 -7.97 -12.44 10.33
CA ALA A 6 -7.62 -11.34 11.21
C ALA A 6 -8.83 -10.46 11.56
N GLN A 7 -9.71 -10.19 10.58
CA GLN A 7 -10.97 -9.48 10.83
C GLN A 7 -11.88 -10.25 11.77
N PHE A 8 -12.09 -11.54 11.51
CA PHE A 8 -12.91 -12.40 12.36
C PHE A 8 -12.37 -12.51 13.79
N ALA A 9 -11.05 -12.63 13.95
CA ALA A 9 -10.42 -12.72 15.26
C ALA A 9 -10.56 -11.42 16.08
N ALA A 10 -10.57 -10.27 15.40
CA ALA A 10 -10.73 -8.96 16.05
C ALA A 10 -12.20 -8.63 16.38
N ASP A 11 -13.14 -9.08 15.55
CA ASP A 11 -14.57 -8.86 15.76
C ASP A 11 -15.39 -10.09 15.33
N PRO A 12 -15.46 -11.12 16.20
CA PRO A 12 -16.17 -12.37 15.88
C PRO A 12 -17.68 -12.21 15.74
N THR A 13 -18.23 -11.11 16.27
CA THR A 13 -19.68 -10.84 16.29
C THR A 13 -20.14 -9.96 15.14
N SER A 14 -19.22 -9.50 14.31
CA SER A 14 -19.52 -8.65 13.16
C SER A 14 -20.31 -9.42 12.10
N ASN A 15 -21.50 -8.94 11.79
CA ASN A 15 -22.31 -9.42 10.66
C ASN A 15 -21.97 -8.72 9.35
N VAL A 16 -20.94 -7.86 9.32
CA VAL A 16 -20.52 -7.15 8.12
C VAL A 16 -19.70 -8.09 7.24
N PRO A 17 -20.16 -8.40 6.02
CA PRO A 17 -19.43 -9.28 5.12
C PRO A 17 -18.10 -8.62 4.70
N VAL A 18 -17.00 -9.35 4.86
CA VAL A 18 -15.68 -8.91 4.39
C VAL A 18 -15.57 -9.25 2.91
N ILE A 19 -15.98 -8.31 2.06
CA ILE A 19 -15.95 -8.45 0.61
C ILE A 19 -14.84 -7.56 0.05
N GLY A 20 -13.95 -8.14 -0.75
CA GLY A 20 -12.95 -7.38 -1.50
C GLY A 20 -11.55 -7.95 -1.47
N ALA A 21 -10.79 -7.61 -2.51
CA ALA A 21 -9.39 -7.99 -2.67
C ALA A 21 -8.43 -7.11 -1.83
N SER A 22 -8.94 -6.14 -1.07
CA SER A 22 -8.13 -5.13 -0.38
C SER A 22 -7.14 -5.72 0.63
N GLY A 23 -7.52 -6.80 1.33
CA GLY A 23 -6.62 -7.53 2.21
C GLY A 23 -5.47 -8.22 1.45
N ALA A 24 -5.71 -8.69 0.22
CA ALA A 24 -4.66 -9.23 -0.65
C ALA A 24 -3.73 -8.12 -1.15
N VAL A 25 -4.29 -6.96 -1.51
CA VAL A 25 -3.50 -5.77 -1.88
C VAL A 25 -2.63 -5.34 -0.70
N ALA A 26 -3.18 -5.31 0.52
CA ALA A 26 -2.41 -5.02 1.73
C ALA A 26 -1.24 -6.02 1.93
N ALA A 27 -1.44 -7.31 1.62
CA ALA A 27 -0.37 -8.30 1.68
C ALA A 27 0.74 -8.02 0.65
N VAL A 28 0.39 -7.64 -0.57
CA VAL A 28 1.36 -7.21 -1.59
C VAL A 28 2.13 -5.98 -1.11
N MET A 29 1.46 -5.00 -0.53
CA MET A 29 2.09 -3.79 0.03
C MET A 29 3.08 -4.13 1.15
N GLY A 30 2.72 -5.04 2.06
CA GLY A 30 3.60 -5.50 3.13
C GLY A 30 4.85 -6.22 2.60
N GLY A 31 4.67 -7.12 1.65
CA GLY A 31 5.78 -7.81 0.98
C GLY A 31 6.69 -6.85 0.19
N TYR A 32 6.10 -5.90 -0.52
CA TYR A 32 6.84 -4.87 -1.24
C TYR A 32 7.67 -3.99 -0.31
N LEU A 33 7.09 -3.58 0.83
CA LEU A 33 7.81 -2.80 1.83
C LEU A 33 9.04 -3.53 2.35
N LEU A 34 8.93 -4.84 2.60
CA LEU A 34 10.07 -5.64 3.04
C LEU A 34 11.16 -5.73 1.98
N LEU A 35 10.81 -5.92 0.71
CA LEU A 35 11.79 -6.07 -0.36
C LEU A 35 12.43 -4.73 -0.75
N PHE A 36 11.63 -3.67 -0.84
CA PHE A 36 12.02 -2.39 -1.42
C PHE A 36 11.62 -1.19 -0.54
N PRO A 37 12.13 -1.09 0.69
CA PRO A 37 11.70 -0.04 1.63
C PRO A 37 12.02 1.38 1.14
N LYS A 38 13.04 1.54 0.31
CA LYS A 38 13.47 2.83 -0.22
C LYS A 38 12.97 3.12 -1.64
N ALA A 39 12.11 2.25 -2.20
CA ALA A 39 11.43 2.54 -3.46
C ALA A 39 10.68 3.87 -3.38
N ARG A 40 10.53 4.54 -4.51
CA ARG A 40 9.78 5.79 -4.60
C ARG A 40 8.35 5.50 -5.04
N ILE A 41 7.41 6.13 -4.37
CA ILE A 41 5.99 6.14 -4.72
C ILE A 41 5.68 7.57 -5.16
N ASP A 42 5.26 7.72 -6.40
CA ASP A 42 4.90 9.01 -6.96
C ASP A 42 3.48 9.38 -6.57
N ILE A 43 3.34 10.41 -5.73
CA ILE A 43 2.04 10.92 -5.30
C ILE A 43 1.71 12.15 -6.14
N LEU A 44 0.61 12.05 -6.88
CA LEU A 44 0.08 13.17 -7.64
C LEU A 44 -0.76 14.07 -6.74
N PHE A 45 -0.27 15.27 -6.46
CA PHE A 45 -1.04 16.32 -5.82
C PHE A 45 -1.77 17.16 -6.86
N ILE A 46 -3.09 17.20 -6.73
CA ILE A 46 -3.95 18.04 -7.56
C ILE A 46 -4.50 19.15 -6.68
N PHE A 47 -4.04 20.37 -6.88
CA PHE A 47 -4.56 21.54 -6.18
C PHE A 47 -5.08 22.55 -7.21
N VAL A 48 -6.40 22.56 -7.40
CA VAL A 48 -7.13 23.39 -8.37
C VAL A 48 -6.59 23.21 -9.80
N ILE A 49 -5.53 23.94 -10.18
CA ILE A 49 -4.89 23.91 -11.50
C ILE A 49 -3.42 23.49 -11.45
N ILE A 50 -2.89 23.24 -10.25
CA ILE A 50 -1.49 22.87 -10.05
C ILE A 50 -1.42 21.34 -9.90
N PHE A 51 -0.73 20.69 -10.83
CA PHE A 51 -0.42 19.27 -10.78
C PHE A 51 1.05 19.11 -10.39
N LYS A 52 1.30 18.53 -9.23
CA LYS A 52 2.66 18.27 -8.76
C LYS A 52 2.82 16.81 -8.37
N ILE A 53 3.83 16.16 -8.94
CA ILE A 53 4.22 14.81 -8.57
C ILE A 53 5.35 14.91 -7.56
N ILE A 54 5.16 14.27 -6.40
CA ILE A 54 6.14 14.24 -5.32
C ILE A 54 6.53 12.78 -5.09
N PRO A 55 7.79 12.40 -5.36
CA PRO A 55 8.28 11.06 -5.06
C PRO A 55 8.55 10.93 -3.56
N ILE A 56 7.81 10.06 -2.89
CA ILE A 56 7.97 9.78 -1.46
C ILE A 56 8.45 8.33 -1.29
N ARG A 57 9.31 8.08 -0.32
CA ARG A 57 9.80 6.72 -0.03
C ARG A 57 8.69 5.79 0.42
N ALA A 58 8.69 4.56 -0.08
CA ALA A 58 7.66 3.56 0.20
C ALA A 58 7.44 3.34 1.70
N TRP A 59 8.50 3.29 2.50
CA TRP A 59 8.38 3.09 3.95
C TRP A 59 7.59 4.20 4.66
N ILE A 60 7.65 5.44 4.15
CA ILE A 60 6.88 6.57 4.72
C ILE A 60 5.40 6.39 4.37
N VAL A 61 5.10 6.22 3.07
CA VAL A 61 3.71 6.13 2.59
C VAL A 61 3.01 4.91 3.18
N LEU A 62 3.64 3.74 3.09
CA LEU A 62 3.05 2.49 3.58
C LEU A 62 3.04 2.42 5.11
N GLY A 63 4.02 3.03 5.78
CA GLY A 63 4.05 3.15 7.23
C GLY A 63 2.91 4.02 7.76
N ILE A 64 2.72 5.22 7.18
CA ILE A 64 1.59 6.09 7.55
C ILE A 64 0.26 5.38 7.26
N TRP A 65 0.12 4.76 6.10
CA TRP A 65 -1.08 4.00 5.76
C TRP A 65 -1.36 2.91 6.79
N PHE A 66 -0.36 2.14 7.20
CA PHE A 66 -0.50 1.07 8.19
C PHE A 66 -0.92 1.60 9.57
N VAL A 67 -0.30 2.71 10.01
CA VAL A 67 -0.68 3.37 11.27
C VAL A 67 -2.13 3.85 11.23
N LEU A 68 -2.58 4.40 10.11
CA LEU A 68 -3.98 4.80 9.93
C LEU A 68 -4.93 3.59 9.98
N GLN A 69 -4.54 2.42 9.44
CA GLN A 69 -5.34 1.20 9.57
C GLN A 69 -5.49 0.78 11.04
N LEU A 70 -4.38 0.82 11.80
CA LEU A 70 -4.39 0.51 13.23
C LEU A 70 -5.28 1.48 14.01
N TYR A 71 -5.09 2.78 13.79
CA TYR A 71 -5.88 3.81 14.46
C TYR A 71 -7.39 3.64 14.19
N ASN A 72 -7.77 3.49 12.93
CA ASN A 72 -9.18 3.32 12.57
C ASN A 72 -9.75 1.97 13.04
N GLY A 73 -8.96 0.89 13.00
CA GLY A 73 -9.37 -0.41 13.50
C GLY A 73 -9.65 -0.44 15.01
N LEU A 74 -8.94 0.42 15.77
CA LEU A 74 -9.15 0.57 17.22
C LEU A 74 -10.24 1.61 17.55
N ALA A 75 -10.37 2.67 16.76
CA ALA A 75 -11.24 3.80 17.06
C ALA A 75 -12.67 3.65 16.51
N VAL A 76 -12.84 2.91 15.40
CA VAL A 76 -14.13 2.84 14.68
C VAL A 76 -14.63 1.40 14.61
N PRO A 77 -15.81 1.09 15.17
CA PRO A 77 -16.43 -0.24 15.01
C PRO A 77 -16.64 -0.58 13.53
N ALA A 78 -16.37 -1.83 13.15
CA ALA A 78 -16.51 -2.30 11.77
C ALA A 78 -17.93 -2.12 11.21
N SER A 79 -18.94 -2.26 12.07
CA SER A 79 -20.35 -2.05 11.73
C SER A 79 -20.69 -0.62 11.28
N VAL A 80 -19.87 0.37 11.70
CA VAL A 80 -20.07 1.79 11.37
C VAL A 80 -19.25 2.19 10.16
N SER A 81 -18.02 1.70 10.07
CA SER A 81 -17.06 2.13 9.04
C SER A 81 -17.30 1.51 7.67
N GLY A 82 -17.88 0.30 7.61
CA GLY A 82 -17.96 -0.49 6.38
C GLY A 82 -16.61 -0.95 5.81
N VAL A 83 -15.50 -0.65 6.51
CA VAL A 83 -14.14 -0.99 6.10
C VAL A 83 -13.54 -2.01 7.06
N ALA A 84 -13.04 -3.10 6.51
CA ALA A 84 -12.40 -4.17 7.28
C ALA A 84 -10.94 -3.84 7.61
N TYR A 85 -10.69 -2.89 8.51
CA TYR A 85 -9.35 -2.44 8.88
C TYR A 85 -8.45 -3.58 9.37
N TRP A 86 -8.99 -4.50 10.16
CA TRP A 86 -8.24 -5.65 10.66
C TRP A 86 -7.86 -6.63 9.55
N ALA A 87 -8.68 -6.74 8.50
CA ALA A 87 -8.30 -7.51 7.31
C ALA A 87 -7.11 -6.89 6.57
N HIS A 88 -7.03 -5.56 6.53
CA HIS A 88 -5.88 -4.85 5.95
C HIS A 88 -4.62 -5.07 6.79
N ILE A 89 -4.72 -4.91 8.11
CA ILE A 89 -3.60 -5.13 9.05
C ILE A 89 -3.08 -6.57 8.93
N GLY A 90 -4.00 -7.55 9.02
CA GLY A 90 -3.65 -8.97 8.91
C GLY A 90 -3.06 -9.32 7.54
N GLY A 91 -3.62 -8.78 6.46
CA GLY A 91 -3.08 -8.92 5.11
C GLY A 91 -1.66 -8.39 5.01
N PHE A 92 -1.43 -7.16 5.47
CA PHE A 92 -0.12 -6.52 5.42
C PHE A 92 0.95 -7.31 6.20
N ILE A 93 0.65 -7.69 7.45
CA ILE A 93 1.55 -8.50 8.28
C ILE A 93 1.85 -9.84 7.60
N PHE A 94 0.80 -10.51 7.09
CA PHE A 94 0.99 -11.76 6.35
C PHE A 94 1.93 -11.58 5.15
N GLY A 95 1.77 -10.49 4.39
CA GLY A 95 2.65 -10.17 3.26
C GLY A 95 4.11 -10.02 3.66
N VAL A 96 4.39 -9.31 4.76
CA VAL A 96 5.74 -9.19 5.33
C VAL A 96 6.29 -10.57 5.70
N VAL A 97 5.53 -11.37 6.44
CA VAL A 97 5.95 -12.69 6.93
C VAL A 97 6.18 -13.66 5.77
N ALA A 98 5.25 -13.74 4.83
CA ALA A 98 5.36 -14.62 3.66
C ALA A 98 6.57 -14.27 2.78
N THR A 99 6.83 -12.98 2.61
CA THR A 99 7.96 -12.51 1.79
C THR A 99 9.30 -12.62 2.53
N PHE A 100 9.31 -12.76 3.84
CA PHE A 100 10.54 -12.83 4.64
C PHE A 100 11.45 -13.99 4.24
N THR A 101 10.89 -15.14 3.91
CA THR A 101 11.66 -16.30 3.41
C THR A 101 12.34 -15.99 2.08
N THR A 102 11.63 -15.33 1.18
CA THR A 102 12.16 -14.87 -0.10
C THR A 102 13.27 -13.85 0.09
N TRP A 103 13.06 -12.87 0.96
CA TRP A 103 14.07 -11.86 1.30
C TRP A 103 15.36 -12.51 1.84
N LYS A 104 15.24 -13.51 2.74
CA LYS A 104 16.40 -14.29 3.22
C LYS A 104 17.11 -15.01 2.09
N LYS A 105 16.38 -15.68 1.20
CA LYS A 105 16.95 -16.39 0.03
C LYS A 105 17.68 -15.44 -0.93
N LEU A 106 17.21 -14.21 -1.08
CA LEU A 106 17.85 -13.16 -1.89
C LEU A 106 19.13 -12.59 -1.23
N GLY A 107 19.43 -12.97 0.01
CA GLY A 107 20.63 -12.54 0.75
C GLY A 107 20.36 -11.58 1.89
N GLY A 108 19.10 -11.30 2.23
CA GLY A 108 18.72 -10.47 3.37
C GLY A 108 19.28 -9.05 3.27
N LYS A 109 20.06 -8.62 4.26
CA LYS A 109 20.69 -7.28 4.27
C LYS A 109 21.62 -7.04 3.06
N LYS A 110 22.29 -8.09 2.53
CA LYS A 110 23.14 -7.98 1.34
C LYS A 110 22.30 -7.65 0.09
N PHE A 111 21.08 -8.17 -0.01
CA PHE A 111 20.14 -7.81 -1.06
C PHE A 111 19.84 -6.31 -1.04
N TRP A 112 19.53 -5.73 0.13
CA TRP A 112 19.33 -4.28 0.27
C TRP A 112 20.58 -3.45 -0.01
N SER A 113 21.78 -3.94 0.33
CA SER A 113 23.02 -3.26 -0.01
C SER A 113 23.25 -3.21 -1.51
N LYS A 114 22.90 -4.30 -2.22
CA LYS A 114 23.10 -4.42 -3.68
C LYS A 114 22.14 -3.53 -4.47
N ASN A 115 20.86 -3.46 -4.07
CA ASN A 115 19.83 -2.71 -4.79
C ASN A 115 19.44 -1.39 -4.11
N HIS A 116 20.22 -0.96 -3.08
CA HIS A 116 19.95 0.25 -2.30
C HIS A 116 18.55 0.29 -1.65
N GLY A 117 17.88 -0.86 -1.52
CA GLY A 117 16.51 -0.98 -0.99
C GLY A 117 15.43 -0.48 -1.94
N ALA A 118 15.73 -0.39 -3.24
CA ALA A 118 14.82 0.01 -4.31
C ALA A 118 14.86 -1.01 -5.45
N PRO A 119 13.79 -1.15 -6.25
CA PRO A 119 13.80 -1.99 -7.43
C PRO A 119 14.72 -1.44 -8.52
N ASP A 120 15.32 -2.33 -9.30
CA ASP A 120 16.23 -1.97 -10.41
C ASP A 120 15.41 -1.69 -11.68
N HIS A 121 14.80 -0.52 -11.73
CA HIS A 121 14.12 -0.01 -12.92
C HIS A 121 14.34 1.51 -13.05
N LYS A 122 14.24 2.02 -14.27
CA LYS A 122 14.32 3.46 -14.51
C LYS A 122 13.17 4.19 -13.82
N GLU A 123 13.48 5.32 -13.18
CA GLU A 123 12.46 6.20 -12.65
C GLU A 123 11.55 6.71 -13.77
N ALA A 124 10.25 6.77 -13.51
CA ALA A 124 9.30 7.30 -14.48
C ALA A 124 9.53 8.81 -14.64
N THR A 125 9.67 9.22 -15.91
CA THR A 125 9.73 10.66 -16.26
C THR A 125 8.37 11.06 -16.81
N TYR A 126 7.74 12.03 -16.16
CA TYR A 126 6.42 12.52 -16.56
C TYR A 126 6.57 13.80 -17.38
N SER A 127 6.10 13.79 -18.63
CA SER A 127 5.96 14.98 -19.45
C SER A 127 4.49 15.28 -19.67
N PHE A 128 4.05 16.47 -19.26
CA PHE A 128 2.69 16.94 -19.52
C PHE A 128 2.64 17.51 -20.93
N THR A 129 2.09 16.75 -21.87
CA THR A 129 1.84 17.24 -23.22
C THR A 129 0.47 17.89 -23.27
N ARG A 130 0.36 19.12 -23.81
CA ARG A 130 -0.96 19.72 -24.07
C ARG A 130 -1.73 18.82 -25.02
N SER A 131 -2.94 18.42 -24.64
CA SER A 131 -3.78 17.65 -25.53
C SER A 131 -4.17 18.50 -26.75
N ASN A 132 -3.95 17.96 -27.95
CA ASN A 132 -4.42 18.56 -29.21
C ASN A 132 -5.89 18.21 -29.49
N LEU A 133 -6.72 18.10 -28.45
CA LEU A 133 -8.15 17.89 -28.66
C LEU A 133 -8.74 19.07 -29.42
N PRO A 134 -9.52 18.85 -30.49
CA PRO A 134 -10.21 19.91 -31.18
C PRO A 134 -11.11 20.68 -30.22
N LYS A 135 -10.94 22.00 -30.12
CA LYS A 135 -11.89 22.84 -29.38
C LYS A 135 -13.22 22.79 -30.13
N LEU A 136 -14.23 22.19 -29.51
CA LEU A 136 -15.61 22.30 -30.00
C LEU A 136 -15.96 23.78 -30.06
N ARG A 137 -16.06 24.35 -31.26
CA ARG A 137 -16.65 25.67 -31.45
C ARG A 137 -18.15 25.55 -31.11
N ARG A 138 -18.56 26.29 -30.09
CA ARG A 138 -19.98 26.56 -29.84
C ARG A 138 -20.44 27.63 -30.81
#